data_af92c4c14ab76d958e73fe4cc386206b
#
_entry.id   af92c4c14ab76d958e73fe4cc386206b
#
_cell.length_a   1.000
_cell.length_b   1.000
_cell.length_c   1.000
_cell.angle_alpha   90.00
_cell.angle_beta   90.00
_cell.angle_gamma   90.00
#
_symmetry.space_group_name_H-M   'P 1'
#
loop_
_entity.id
_entity.type
_entity.pdbx_description
1 polymer ?
#
loop_
_entity_poly.entity_id
_entity_poly.type
_entity_poly.pdbx_seq_one_letter_code
_entity_poly.pdbx_strand_id
1 'polypeptide(L)'
;MVKLAKRTFLAVLLLLALSFAGLQRLNHLSARPVELSEFSWFNKVEIYTVYVLMNVLGAPLYPEIAKDGLYMLLPSSEGKVKTFESDFFLESKFIQNKLDNYSKPVPLYWTFDSYVWTDFFEKHSEARVALALNTGTLHLEDGKIRVSVPCTWPKQAWIRLLDIPGLPEIKLQEGLFWVLEQEGWIYPYTAVWEADLPIN
;
A
#
# COMPACT_ATOMS: atom_id res chain seq x y z
N MET A 1 -39.88 6.55 -4.84
CA MET A 1 -38.56 6.83 -5.43
C MET A 1 -37.81 8.00 -4.75
N VAL A 2 -38.39 9.20 -4.62
CA VAL A 2 -37.74 10.41 -4.06
C VAL A 2 -37.23 10.19 -2.60
N LYS A 3 -37.96 9.47 -1.73
CA LYS A 3 -37.53 9.21 -0.34
C LYS A 3 -36.30 8.29 -0.27
N LEU A 4 -36.21 7.30 -1.17
CA LEU A 4 -35.06 6.40 -1.24
C LEU A 4 -33.81 7.14 -1.72
N ALA A 5 -33.93 7.92 -2.79
CA ALA A 5 -32.83 8.75 -3.31
C ALA A 5 -32.28 9.74 -2.27
N LYS A 6 -33.16 10.37 -1.47
CA LYS A 6 -32.74 11.26 -0.36
C LYS A 6 -31.97 10.49 0.73
N ARG A 7 -32.41 9.30 1.09
CA ARG A 7 -31.72 8.47 2.11
C ARG A 7 -30.36 7.99 1.63
N THR A 8 -30.27 7.55 0.37
CA THR A 8 -29.01 7.14 -0.24
C THR A 8 -28.05 8.34 -0.33
N PHE A 9 -28.53 9.51 -0.76
CA PHE A 9 -27.72 10.72 -0.82
C PHE A 9 -27.20 11.14 0.57
N LEU A 10 -28.06 11.10 1.60
CA LEU A 10 -27.66 11.43 2.97
C LEU A 10 -26.63 10.43 3.52
N ALA A 11 -26.79 9.13 3.23
CA ALA A 11 -25.83 8.12 3.63
C ALA A 11 -24.47 8.32 2.95
N VAL A 12 -24.44 8.65 1.66
CA VAL A 12 -23.21 8.97 0.93
C VAL A 12 -22.53 10.22 1.51
N LEU A 13 -23.29 11.28 1.80
CA LEU A 13 -22.73 12.49 2.42
C LEU A 13 -22.16 12.20 3.81
N LEU A 14 -22.83 11.38 4.61
CA LEU A 14 -22.36 10.99 5.94
C LEU A 14 -21.06 10.17 5.83
N LEU A 15 -21.00 9.22 4.91
CA LEU A 15 -19.78 8.43 4.66
C LEU A 15 -18.62 9.33 4.21
N LEU A 16 -18.85 10.27 3.33
CA LEU A 16 -17.83 11.23 2.90
C LEU A 16 -17.35 12.12 4.06
N ALA A 17 -18.27 12.60 4.88
CA ALA A 17 -17.93 13.42 6.06
C ALA A 17 -17.12 12.63 7.09
N LEU A 18 -17.50 11.37 7.35
CA LEU A 18 -16.77 10.47 8.26
C LEU A 18 -15.37 10.12 7.70
N SER A 19 -15.28 9.88 6.41
CA SER A 19 -13.99 9.63 5.74
C SER A 19 -13.08 10.84 5.83
N PHE A 20 -13.59 12.03 5.59
CA PHE A 20 -12.83 13.28 5.70
C PHE A 20 -12.37 13.55 7.15
N ALA A 21 -13.25 13.37 8.13
CA ALA A 21 -12.89 13.49 9.54
C ALA A 21 -11.82 12.47 9.95
N GLY A 22 -11.93 11.22 9.48
CA GLY A 22 -10.92 10.19 9.67
C GLY A 22 -9.57 10.56 9.07
N LEU A 23 -9.54 11.08 7.84
CA LEU A 23 -8.32 11.54 7.18
C LEU A 23 -7.68 12.72 7.94
N GLN A 24 -8.47 13.69 8.39
CA GLN A 24 -7.95 14.80 9.21
C GLN A 24 -7.37 14.30 10.53
N ARG A 25 -8.03 13.34 11.16
CA ARG A 25 -7.52 12.73 12.40
C ARG A 25 -6.21 12.00 12.17
N LEU A 26 -6.07 11.24 11.09
CA LEU A 26 -4.82 10.59 10.69
C LEU A 26 -3.71 11.60 10.40
N ASN A 27 -4.03 12.68 9.70
CA ASN A 27 -3.07 13.75 9.44
C ASN A 27 -2.57 14.36 10.76
N HIS A 28 -3.46 14.54 11.74
CA HIS A 28 -3.08 15.00 13.08
C HIS A 28 -2.19 13.99 13.83
N LEU A 29 -2.50 12.68 13.76
CA LEU A 29 -1.65 11.63 14.33
C LEU A 29 -0.29 11.56 13.62
N SER A 30 -0.27 11.74 12.31
CA SER A 30 0.95 11.77 11.49
C SER A 30 1.88 12.96 11.80
N ALA A 31 1.34 14.05 12.36
CA ALA A 31 2.15 15.20 12.76
C ALA A 31 2.94 14.97 14.06
N ARG A 32 2.70 13.87 14.78
CA ARG A 32 3.40 13.54 16.03
C ARG A 32 4.71 12.81 15.75
N PRO A 33 5.70 12.91 16.66
CA PRO A 33 6.85 12.03 16.63
C PRO A 33 6.42 10.55 16.63
N VAL A 34 7.03 9.73 15.79
CA VAL A 34 6.72 8.30 15.73
C VAL A 34 7.51 7.57 16.82
N GLU A 35 6.98 7.60 18.02
CA GLU A 35 7.49 6.86 19.17
C GLU A 35 6.36 6.10 19.87
N LEU A 36 6.64 4.88 20.32
CA LEU A 36 5.60 4.00 20.90
C LEU A 36 4.88 4.62 22.10
N SER A 37 5.60 5.41 22.89
CA SER A 37 5.07 6.10 24.07
C SER A 37 4.07 7.21 23.75
N GLU A 38 4.12 7.77 22.54
CA GLU A 38 3.24 8.86 22.11
C GLU A 38 1.85 8.38 21.67
N PHE A 39 1.66 7.06 21.52
CA PHE A 39 0.42 6.47 21.03
C PHE A 39 -0.29 5.68 22.14
N SER A 40 -1.41 6.24 22.61
CA SER A 40 -2.31 5.52 23.52
C SER A 40 -2.92 4.29 22.83
N TRP A 41 -3.47 3.37 23.62
CA TRP A 41 -4.20 2.22 23.09
C TRP A 41 -5.32 2.63 22.12
N PHE A 42 -6.06 3.69 22.43
CA PHE A 42 -7.10 4.21 21.52
C PHE A 42 -6.54 4.68 20.19
N ASN A 43 -5.39 5.37 20.19
CA ASN A 43 -4.73 5.78 18.95
C ASN A 43 -4.32 4.53 18.11
N LYS A 44 -3.81 3.49 18.76
CA LYS A 44 -3.43 2.24 18.09
C LYS A 44 -4.63 1.55 17.46
N VAL A 45 -5.77 1.47 18.17
CA VAL A 45 -7.04 0.93 17.60
C VAL A 45 -7.51 1.76 16.41
N GLU A 46 -7.41 3.08 16.49
CA GLU A 46 -7.78 3.99 15.39
C GLU A 46 -6.90 3.75 14.15
N ILE A 47 -5.58 3.70 14.34
CA ILE A 47 -4.61 3.44 13.27
C ILE A 47 -4.86 2.04 12.66
N TYR A 48 -5.06 1.02 13.49
CA TYR A 48 -5.36 -0.34 13.03
C TYR A 48 -6.66 -0.40 12.21
N THR A 49 -7.70 0.28 12.67
CA THR A 49 -8.98 0.35 11.95
C THR A 49 -8.77 0.95 10.56
N VAL A 50 -8.00 2.03 10.48
CA VAL A 50 -7.69 2.65 9.19
C VAL A 50 -6.86 1.72 8.32
N TYR A 51 -5.85 1.05 8.89
CA TYR A 51 -5.06 0.05 8.16
C TYR A 51 -5.94 -1.02 7.52
N VAL A 52 -6.86 -1.62 8.30
CA VAL A 52 -7.80 -2.63 7.79
C VAL A 52 -8.71 -2.04 6.71
N LEU A 53 -9.29 -0.87 6.95
CA LEU A 53 -10.20 -0.22 5.98
C LEU A 53 -9.48 0.12 4.68
N MET A 54 -8.26 0.64 4.72
CA MET A 54 -7.48 0.94 3.52
C MET A 54 -7.25 -0.32 2.67
N ASN A 55 -6.91 -1.45 3.30
CA ASN A 55 -6.71 -2.69 2.58
C ASN A 55 -8.02 -3.27 2.02
N VAL A 56 -9.11 -3.23 2.79
CA VAL A 56 -10.42 -3.76 2.33
C VAL A 56 -11.02 -2.88 1.24
N LEU A 57 -11.05 -1.56 1.44
CA LEU A 57 -11.64 -0.63 0.48
C LEU A 57 -10.74 -0.38 -0.75
N GLY A 58 -9.43 -0.52 -0.59
CA GLY A 58 -8.46 -0.43 -1.68
C GLY A 58 -8.39 -1.69 -2.55
N ALA A 59 -8.87 -2.83 -2.08
CA ALA A 59 -8.77 -4.10 -2.79
C ALA A 59 -9.33 -4.09 -4.23
N PRO A 60 -10.44 -3.40 -4.55
CA PRO A 60 -10.91 -3.32 -5.93
C PRO A 60 -9.96 -2.57 -6.88
N LEU A 61 -9.16 -1.65 -6.36
CA LEU A 61 -8.22 -0.82 -7.15
C LEU A 61 -6.80 -1.40 -7.13
N TYR A 62 -6.40 -1.95 -6.00
CA TYR A 62 -5.04 -2.45 -5.73
C TYR A 62 -5.09 -3.82 -5.03
N PRO A 63 -5.55 -4.88 -5.73
CA PRO A 63 -5.76 -6.19 -5.11
C PRO A 63 -4.48 -6.82 -4.57
N GLU A 64 -3.32 -6.55 -5.17
CA GLU A 64 -2.03 -7.07 -4.72
C GLU A 64 -1.62 -6.43 -3.38
N ILE A 65 -1.68 -5.10 -3.29
CA ILE A 65 -1.38 -4.36 -2.06
C ILE A 65 -2.32 -4.79 -0.94
N ALA A 66 -3.60 -4.96 -1.25
CA ALA A 66 -4.58 -5.42 -0.29
C ALA A 66 -4.30 -6.86 0.18
N LYS A 67 -3.87 -7.76 -0.71
CA LYS A 67 -3.44 -9.12 -0.32
C LYS A 67 -2.27 -9.06 0.66
N ASP A 68 -1.27 -8.24 0.36
CA ASP A 68 -0.10 -8.05 1.23
C ASP A 68 -0.52 -7.51 2.60
N GLY A 69 -1.26 -6.41 2.62
CA GLY A 69 -1.70 -5.78 3.85
C GLY A 69 -2.60 -6.67 4.70
N LEU A 70 -3.52 -7.42 4.08
CA LEU A 70 -4.39 -8.36 4.80
C LEU A 70 -3.62 -9.58 5.30
N TYR A 71 -2.58 -10.03 4.59
CA TYR A 71 -1.75 -11.13 5.06
C TYR A 71 -0.94 -10.74 6.30
N MET A 72 -0.50 -9.48 6.42
CA MET A 72 0.16 -8.95 7.62
C MET A 72 -0.73 -8.96 8.88
N LEU A 73 -2.04 -9.10 8.75
CA LEU A 73 -2.94 -9.24 9.91
C LEU A 73 -2.88 -10.63 10.56
N LEU A 74 -2.26 -11.60 9.91
CA LEU A 74 -2.18 -12.97 10.41
C LEU A 74 -0.93 -13.17 11.27
N PRO A 75 -1.05 -13.54 12.57
CA PRO A 75 0.12 -13.84 13.41
C PRO A 75 1.04 -14.91 12.81
N SER A 76 0.48 -15.82 12.01
CA SER A 76 1.23 -16.86 11.32
C SER A 76 2.10 -16.36 10.16
N SER A 77 1.97 -15.08 9.76
CA SER A 77 2.78 -14.48 8.68
C SER A 77 4.16 -14.04 9.16
N GLU A 78 4.35 -13.80 10.45
CA GLU A 78 5.56 -13.22 11.03
C GLU A 78 6.83 -13.97 10.59
N GLY A 79 7.75 -13.24 9.98
CA GLY A 79 9.02 -13.75 9.48
C GLY A 79 8.91 -14.81 8.38
N LYS A 80 7.72 -15.05 7.81
CA LYS A 80 7.52 -16.04 6.75
C LYS A 80 7.80 -15.46 5.37
N VAL A 81 7.98 -16.38 4.43
CA VAL A 81 7.97 -16.06 3.00
C VAL A 81 6.65 -16.56 2.43
N LYS A 82 5.92 -15.68 1.73
CA LYS A 82 4.66 -16.01 1.07
C LYS A 82 4.77 -15.77 -0.42
N THR A 83 4.60 -16.81 -1.22
CA THR A 83 4.54 -16.68 -2.67
C THR A 83 3.12 -16.41 -3.13
N PHE A 84 2.98 -15.44 -4.03
CA PHE A 84 1.77 -15.10 -4.75
C PHE A 84 2.01 -15.25 -6.25
N GLU A 85 1.21 -16.06 -6.91
CA GLU A 85 1.23 -16.16 -8.36
C GLU A 85 0.44 -15.00 -8.95
N SER A 86 1.08 -14.15 -9.73
CA SER A 86 0.46 -13.03 -10.42
C SER A 86 1.41 -12.40 -11.41
N ASP A 87 0.89 -12.01 -12.55
CA ASP A 87 1.61 -11.41 -13.68
C ASP A 87 1.42 -9.88 -13.79
N PHE A 88 0.71 -9.26 -12.83
CA PHE A 88 0.36 -7.84 -12.85
C PHE A 88 1.55 -6.90 -13.09
N PHE A 89 2.74 -7.31 -12.65
CA PHE A 89 3.95 -6.49 -12.76
C PHE A 89 4.61 -6.59 -14.16
N LEU A 90 4.23 -7.58 -14.97
CA LEU A 90 4.77 -7.74 -16.33
C LEU A 90 4.29 -6.63 -17.27
N GLU A 91 3.20 -5.95 -16.96
CA GLU A 91 2.70 -4.79 -17.71
C GLU A 91 3.54 -3.53 -17.52
N SER A 92 4.36 -3.48 -16.46
CA SER A 92 5.18 -2.32 -16.12
C SER A 92 6.36 -2.18 -17.08
N LYS A 93 6.46 -1.02 -17.75
CA LYS A 93 7.62 -0.69 -18.59
C LYS A 93 8.92 -0.63 -17.80
N PHE A 94 8.84 -0.23 -16.53
CA PHE A 94 10.00 -0.23 -15.65
C PHE A 94 10.53 -1.64 -15.42
N ILE A 95 9.65 -2.60 -15.13
CA ILE A 95 10.01 -4.01 -14.96
C ILE A 95 10.54 -4.60 -16.27
N GLN A 96 9.87 -4.37 -17.39
CA GLN A 96 10.33 -4.84 -18.71
C GLN A 96 11.75 -4.35 -19.02
N ASN A 97 12.03 -3.07 -18.83
CA ASN A 97 13.38 -2.52 -18.99
C ASN A 97 14.43 -3.18 -18.08
N LYS A 98 14.05 -3.63 -16.89
CA LYS A 98 14.95 -4.36 -16.01
C LYS A 98 15.17 -5.79 -16.46
N LEU A 99 14.15 -6.43 -17.00
CA LEU A 99 14.24 -7.79 -17.57
C LEU A 99 15.09 -7.82 -18.85
N ASP A 100 14.94 -6.87 -19.74
CA ASP A 100 15.72 -6.75 -20.99
C ASP A 100 17.23 -6.63 -20.72
N ASN A 101 17.60 -6.03 -19.59
CA ASN A 101 18.99 -5.81 -19.18
C ASN A 101 19.39 -6.70 -17.99
N TYR A 102 18.68 -7.80 -17.77
CA TYR A 102 18.91 -8.64 -16.60
C TYR A 102 20.23 -9.43 -16.71
N SER A 103 21.10 -9.30 -15.73
CA SER A 103 22.34 -10.07 -15.60
C SER A 103 22.57 -10.65 -14.20
N LYS A 104 21.87 -10.10 -13.22
CA LYS A 104 21.94 -10.47 -11.79
C LYS A 104 20.69 -9.93 -11.07
N PRO A 105 20.41 -10.35 -9.84
CA PRO A 105 19.33 -9.80 -9.04
C PRO A 105 19.34 -8.26 -9.01
N VAL A 106 18.20 -7.62 -9.31
CA VAL A 106 18.09 -6.18 -9.50
C VAL A 106 17.19 -5.59 -8.42
N PRO A 107 17.70 -4.70 -7.55
CA PRO A 107 16.86 -3.97 -6.62
C PRO A 107 15.90 -3.04 -7.36
N LEU A 108 14.66 -2.99 -6.90
CA LEU A 108 13.60 -2.15 -7.46
C LEU A 108 13.39 -0.94 -6.54
N TYR A 109 13.59 0.25 -7.10
CA TYR A 109 13.33 1.50 -6.40
C TYR A 109 12.51 2.41 -7.29
N TRP A 110 11.33 2.81 -6.82
CA TRP A 110 10.54 3.88 -7.41
C TRP A 110 10.62 5.12 -6.53
N THR A 111 10.80 6.26 -7.14
CA THR A 111 10.69 7.54 -6.46
C THR A 111 9.23 7.99 -6.50
N PHE A 112 8.55 7.94 -5.37
CA PHE A 112 7.11 8.28 -5.26
C PHE A 112 6.81 9.77 -5.46
N ASP A 113 7.82 10.64 -5.49
CA ASP A 113 7.63 12.09 -5.73
C ASP A 113 6.98 12.42 -7.08
N SER A 114 6.97 11.47 -8.02
CA SER A 114 6.39 11.63 -9.35
C SER A 114 5.00 11.01 -9.53
N TYR A 115 4.48 10.27 -8.54
CA TYR A 115 3.16 9.66 -8.62
C TYR A 115 2.11 10.54 -7.94
N VAL A 116 1.81 11.67 -8.57
CA VAL A 116 0.65 12.49 -8.20
C VAL A 116 -0.63 11.80 -8.69
N TRP A 117 -1.77 12.04 -8.04
CA TRP A 117 -3.06 11.48 -8.41
C TRP A 117 -3.46 11.65 -9.89
N THR A 118 -2.92 12.64 -10.59
CA THR A 118 -3.08 12.80 -12.05
C THR A 118 -2.44 11.65 -12.82
N ASP A 119 -1.28 11.16 -12.37
CA ASP A 119 -0.63 9.98 -12.95
C ASP A 119 -1.39 8.69 -12.58
N PHE A 120 -2.15 8.70 -11.48
CA PHE A 120 -2.97 7.59 -11.04
C PHE A 120 -4.01 7.14 -12.08
N PHE A 121 -4.66 8.09 -12.76
CA PHE A 121 -5.65 7.77 -13.80
C PHE A 121 -5.00 7.44 -15.15
N GLU A 122 -3.86 8.05 -15.47
CA GLU A 122 -3.18 7.87 -16.76
C GLU A 122 -2.17 6.71 -16.75
N LYS A 123 -1.59 6.40 -15.59
CA LYS A 123 -0.54 5.38 -15.41
C LYS A 123 -0.86 4.41 -14.28
N HIS A 124 -2.12 4.03 -14.16
CA HIS A 124 -2.60 3.19 -13.06
C HIS A 124 -1.80 1.89 -12.90
N SER A 125 -1.43 1.23 -14.00
CA SER A 125 -0.63 0.00 -13.98
C SER A 125 0.76 0.22 -13.36
N GLU A 126 1.46 1.30 -13.74
CA GLU A 126 2.78 1.61 -13.18
C GLU A 126 2.70 1.97 -11.69
N ALA A 127 1.72 2.78 -11.29
CA ALA A 127 1.52 3.13 -9.89
C ALA A 127 1.20 1.91 -9.02
N ARG A 128 0.36 1.00 -9.52
CA ARG A 128 0.01 -0.28 -8.88
C ARG A 128 1.25 -1.14 -8.66
N VAL A 129 2.09 -1.30 -9.68
CA VAL A 129 3.32 -2.08 -9.61
C VAL A 129 4.32 -1.42 -8.66
N ALA A 130 4.50 -0.11 -8.76
CA ALA A 130 5.40 0.64 -7.90
C ALA A 130 5.02 0.51 -6.42
N LEU A 131 3.73 0.65 -6.08
CA LEU A 131 3.24 0.53 -4.70
C LEU A 131 3.40 -0.89 -4.15
N ALA A 132 3.17 -1.92 -4.98
CA ALA A 132 3.27 -3.32 -4.55
C ALA A 132 4.71 -3.82 -4.44
N LEU A 133 5.63 -3.33 -5.29
CA LEU A 133 6.97 -3.90 -5.44
C LEU A 133 8.10 -2.96 -5.02
N ASN A 134 7.80 -1.76 -4.53
CA ASN A 134 8.83 -0.83 -4.06
C ASN A 134 9.69 -1.47 -2.97
N THR A 135 11.00 -1.26 -3.05
CA THR A 135 12.01 -1.91 -2.21
C THR A 135 12.21 -3.41 -2.45
N GLY A 136 11.54 -3.98 -3.46
CA GLY A 136 11.71 -5.38 -3.83
C GLY A 136 13.01 -5.66 -4.57
N THR A 137 13.29 -6.95 -4.77
CA THR A 137 14.40 -7.42 -5.60
C THR A 137 13.87 -8.36 -6.67
N LEU A 138 14.17 -8.03 -7.92
CA LEU A 138 13.82 -8.82 -9.10
C LEU A 138 14.84 -9.94 -9.30
N HIS A 139 14.35 -11.16 -9.44
CA HIS A 139 15.11 -12.37 -9.73
C HIS A 139 14.56 -13.06 -10.98
N LEU A 140 15.45 -13.70 -11.72
CA LEU A 140 15.10 -14.55 -12.85
C LEU A 140 15.69 -15.94 -12.57
N GLU A 141 14.84 -16.90 -12.22
CA GLU A 141 15.25 -18.23 -11.78
C GLU A 141 14.27 -19.28 -12.30
N ASP A 142 14.81 -20.40 -12.79
CA ASP A 142 14.02 -21.57 -13.22
C ASP A 142 12.90 -21.28 -14.23
N GLY A 143 13.14 -20.34 -15.15
CA GLY A 143 12.15 -19.94 -16.14
C GLY A 143 11.02 -19.06 -15.59
N LYS A 144 11.17 -18.55 -14.38
CA LYS A 144 10.22 -17.68 -13.72
C LYS A 144 10.82 -16.33 -13.37
N ILE A 145 9.97 -15.32 -13.38
CA ILE A 145 10.27 -13.98 -12.85
C ILE A 145 9.74 -13.92 -11.44
N ARG A 146 10.60 -13.58 -10.49
CA ARG A 146 10.25 -13.44 -9.07
C ARG A 146 10.62 -12.06 -8.57
N VAL A 147 9.73 -11.45 -7.82
CA VAL A 147 10.02 -10.21 -7.11
C VAL A 147 9.81 -10.44 -5.61
N SER A 148 10.91 -10.41 -4.86
CA SER A 148 10.88 -10.54 -3.40
C SER A 148 10.76 -9.16 -2.77
N VAL A 149 9.73 -8.94 -1.96
CA VAL A 149 9.42 -7.65 -1.32
C VAL A 149 9.37 -7.84 0.19
N PRO A 150 10.22 -7.15 0.97
CA PRO A 150 10.08 -7.13 2.42
C PRO A 150 8.84 -6.30 2.80
N CYS A 151 7.79 -6.95 3.27
CA CYS A 151 6.56 -6.31 3.74
C CYS A 151 6.74 -5.90 5.19
N THR A 152 7.28 -4.71 5.39
CA THR A 152 7.51 -4.05 6.67
C THR A 152 7.32 -2.55 6.52
N TRP A 153 7.03 -1.85 7.59
CA TRP A 153 6.75 -0.42 7.55
C TRP A 153 7.95 0.39 8.05
N PRO A 154 8.43 1.38 7.27
CA PRO A 154 9.51 2.25 7.72
C PRO A 154 9.03 3.23 8.78
N LYS A 155 9.89 3.53 9.76
CA LYS A 155 9.56 4.49 10.83
C LYS A 155 9.37 5.92 10.32
N GLN A 156 10.08 6.30 9.27
CA GLN A 156 10.13 7.68 8.76
C GLN A 156 9.92 7.72 7.24
N ALA A 157 8.71 7.48 6.82
CA ALA A 157 8.31 7.69 5.44
C ALA A 157 6.91 8.30 5.39
N TRP A 158 6.59 8.95 4.27
CA TRP A 158 5.35 9.64 4.07
C TRP A 158 4.68 9.19 2.78
N ILE A 159 3.41 8.82 2.87
CA ILE A 159 2.56 8.59 1.70
C ILE A 159 1.72 9.84 1.49
N ARG A 160 1.76 10.40 0.28
CA ARG A 160 0.87 11.47 -0.12
C ARG A 160 -0.45 10.84 -0.58
N LEU A 161 -1.51 11.00 0.25
CA LEU A 161 -2.82 10.41 -0.02
C LEU A 161 -3.66 11.28 -0.97
N LEU A 162 -3.52 12.59 -0.87
CA LEU A 162 -4.31 13.54 -1.66
C LEU A 162 -3.50 14.82 -1.90
N ASP A 163 -3.37 15.18 -3.17
CA ASP A 163 -2.77 16.42 -3.62
C ASP A 163 -3.62 16.99 -4.77
N ILE A 164 -4.66 17.74 -4.39
CA ILE A 164 -5.55 18.40 -5.35
C ILE A 164 -5.28 19.90 -5.28
N PRO A 165 -4.98 20.58 -6.41
CA PRO A 165 -4.78 22.02 -6.41
C PRO A 165 -5.92 22.78 -5.73
N GLY A 166 -5.59 23.59 -4.73
CA GLY A 166 -6.57 24.38 -3.96
C GLY A 166 -7.17 23.67 -2.74
N LEU A 167 -6.85 22.40 -2.48
CA LEU A 167 -7.19 21.69 -1.25
C LEU A 167 -5.94 21.47 -0.38
N PRO A 168 -6.10 21.33 0.96
CA PRO A 168 -5.00 20.94 1.82
C PRO A 168 -4.44 19.58 1.41
N GLU A 169 -3.11 19.48 1.30
CA GLU A 169 -2.43 18.22 1.07
C GLU A 169 -2.69 17.27 2.26
N ILE A 170 -3.07 16.02 1.96
CA ILE A 170 -3.24 14.98 2.96
C ILE A 170 -2.09 13.99 2.84
N LYS A 171 -1.25 13.95 3.86
CA LYS A 171 -0.12 13.02 4.00
C LYS A 171 -0.40 12.04 5.12
N LEU A 172 -0.02 10.79 4.90
CA LEU A 172 0.02 9.77 5.92
C LEU A 172 1.46 9.41 6.22
N GLN A 173 1.83 9.44 7.48
CA GLN A 173 3.13 8.95 7.91
C GLN A 173 3.09 7.42 8.02
N GLU A 174 3.89 6.71 7.23
CA GLU A 174 3.96 5.24 7.27
C GLU A 174 4.38 4.71 8.65
N GLY A 175 5.11 5.50 9.40
CA GLY A 175 5.48 5.19 10.77
C GLY A 175 4.31 4.95 11.73
N LEU A 176 3.08 5.35 11.39
CA LEU A 176 1.89 4.95 12.14
C LEU A 176 1.68 3.43 12.05
N PHE A 177 1.91 2.84 10.87
CA PHE A 177 1.81 1.39 10.69
C PHE A 177 3.03 0.67 11.29
N TRP A 178 4.20 1.29 11.29
CA TRP A 178 5.35 0.80 12.05
C TRP A 178 5.03 0.65 13.55
N VAL A 179 4.26 1.58 14.15
CA VAL A 179 3.80 1.44 15.54
C VAL A 179 2.98 0.17 15.73
N LEU A 180 2.07 -0.15 14.78
CA LEU A 180 1.28 -1.39 14.84
C LEU A 180 2.17 -2.64 14.73
N GLU A 181 3.20 -2.58 13.88
CA GLU A 181 4.16 -3.67 13.70
C GLU A 181 4.96 -3.93 14.99
N GLN A 182 5.48 -2.87 15.62
CA GLN A 182 6.23 -2.99 16.87
C GLN A 182 5.39 -3.49 18.05
N GLU A 183 4.11 -3.23 18.03
CA GLU A 183 3.15 -3.67 19.06
C GLU A 183 2.55 -5.05 18.76
N GLY A 184 2.94 -5.70 17.67
CA GLY A 184 2.45 -7.02 17.28
C GLY A 184 0.97 -7.05 16.87
N TRP A 185 0.47 -5.96 16.28
CA TRP A 185 -0.89 -5.87 15.73
C TRP A 185 -0.92 -6.21 14.25
N ILE A 186 0.21 -6.02 13.58
CA ILE A 186 0.50 -6.50 12.23
C ILE A 186 1.88 -7.16 12.22
N TYR A 187 2.09 -8.09 11.31
CA TYR A 187 3.23 -8.99 11.34
C TYR A 187 4.03 -8.90 10.05
N PRO A 188 5.32 -8.48 10.11
CA PRO A 188 6.16 -8.37 8.93
C PRO A 188 6.46 -9.74 8.32
N TYR A 189 6.56 -9.79 7.00
CA TYR A 189 6.88 -10.98 6.24
C TYR A 189 7.58 -10.62 4.93
N THR A 190 7.94 -11.62 4.11
CA THR A 190 8.44 -11.39 2.76
C THR A 190 7.42 -11.90 1.75
N ALA A 191 6.88 -11.02 0.91
CA ALA A 191 6.11 -11.39 -0.25
C ALA A 191 7.04 -11.78 -1.40
N VAL A 192 6.71 -12.85 -2.11
CA VAL A 192 7.35 -13.22 -3.38
C VAL A 192 6.26 -13.25 -4.44
N TRP A 193 6.31 -12.31 -5.37
CA TRP A 193 5.44 -12.26 -6.53
C TRP A 193 6.10 -13.04 -7.66
N GLU A 194 5.41 -14.04 -8.19
CA GLU A 194 5.95 -14.95 -9.19
C GLU A 194 5.09 -14.97 -10.45
N ALA A 195 5.73 -14.89 -11.61
CA ALA A 195 5.12 -15.07 -12.92
C ALA A 195 6.01 -15.94 -13.81
N ASP A 196 5.40 -16.65 -14.75
CA ASP A 196 6.15 -17.36 -15.78
C ASP A 196 6.80 -16.37 -16.76
N LEU A 197 8.01 -16.70 -17.23
CA LEU A 197 8.62 -15.96 -18.34
C LEU A 197 7.72 -16.07 -19.56
N PRO A 198 7.35 -14.94 -20.21
CA PRO A 198 6.66 -15.02 -21.49
C PRO A 198 7.54 -15.78 -22.50
N ILE A 199 7.00 -16.88 -23.01
CA ILE A 199 7.65 -17.65 -24.07
C ILE A 199 7.55 -16.80 -25.34
N ASN A 200 8.69 -16.22 -25.76
CA ASN A 200 8.81 -15.54 -27.06
C ASN A 200 8.88 -16.54 -28.22
#